data_69495bae1dda98408a397f1a16ec0e99
#
_entry.id   69495bae1dda98408a397f1a16ec0e99
#
_cell.length_a   1.000
_cell.length_b   1.000
_cell.length_c   1.000
_cell.angle_alpha   90.00
_cell.angle_beta   90.00
_cell.angle_gamma   90.00
#
_symmetry.space_group_name_H-M   'P 1'
#
loop_
_entity.id
_entity.type
_entity.pdbx_description
1 polymer ?
#
loop_
_entity_poly.entity_id
_entity_poly.type
_entity_poly.pdbx_seq_one_letter_code
_entity_poly.pdbx_strand_id
1 'polypeptide(L)'
;MNLHKLIFTENDCYKTGRKMKPQGIMVHSSGSNNPWLNRYVAPDDGLLGKNRYGNHWNQAMNRHVCVHGFIGKLADGTVATYQTLLWDHFGWHAGGSANGTHIGFEICEDGLKDPAYFAKVYQEAVELCAYLCKLYGLAVNTIICHSEGHARGIASNHGDVMHWFPKHGKSMDTFRADVKKLLESGTVEPPAKEEPAENPAPVKLDGAKSFSTAKKGKYRVNSSDGTLNLRSGAGADKHLIETMPNGTIVRCYGYYTGDWLYVVSAAGNKGYCHGAYLEKV
;
A
#
# COMPACT_ATOMS: atom_id res chain seq x y z
N MET A 1 4.71 -11.04 -4.41
CA MET A 1 3.95 -9.77 -4.18
C MET A 1 4.90 -8.59 -4.18
N ASN A 2 4.58 -7.54 -4.93
CA ASN A 2 5.35 -6.29 -5.01
C ASN A 2 4.63 -5.20 -4.19
N LEU A 3 4.75 -5.28 -2.84
CA LEU A 3 4.01 -4.43 -1.92
C LEU A 3 4.79 -3.16 -1.56
N HIS A 4 4.16 -2.01 -1.78
CA HIS A 4 4.60 -0.68 -1.36
C HIS A 4 3.59 -0.08 -0.39
N LYS A 5 4.01 0.95 0.37
CA LYS A 5 3.14 1.62 1.34
C LYS A 5 3.15 3.14 1.08
N LEU A 6 1.97 3.69 0.85
CA LEU A 6 1.73 5.12 0.74
C LEU A 6 0.37 5.43 1.37
N ILE A 7 0.35 5.68 2.67
CA ILE A 7 -0.88 5.90 3.43
C ILE A 7 -1.52 7.24 3.04
N PHE A 8 -2.81 7.23 2.78
CA PHE A 8 -3.61 8.38 2.36
C PHE A 8 -3.96 9.30 3.53
N THR A 9 -2.95 9.97 4.10
CA THR A 9 -3.12 10.83 5.27
C THR A 9 -4.01 12.05 5.00
N GLU A 10 -4.16 12.44 3.73
CA GLU A 10 -5.02 13.56 3.34
C GLU A 10 -6.46 13.15 3.00
N ASN A 11 -6.75 11.83 2.95
CA ASN A 11 -8.12 11.34 2.75
C ASN A 11 -8.93 11.45 4.06
N ASP A 12 -10.18 11.91 3.95
CA ASP A 12 -11.04 12.11 5.12
C ASP A 12 -11.33 10.81 5.89
N CYS A 13 -11.35 9.66 5.20
CA CYS A 13 -11.49 8.36 5.86
C CYS A 13 -10.34 8.10 6.84
N TYR A 14 -9.08 8.31 6.41
CA TYR A 14 -7.91 8.16 7.27
C TYR A 14 -7.99 9.09 8.49
N LYS A 15 -8.39 10.36 8.27
CA LYS A 15 -8.51 11.39 9.32
C LYS A 15 -9.53 11.05 10.40
N THR A 16 -10.46 10.12 10.14
CA THR A 16 -11.41 9.66 11.18
C THR A 16 -10.71 8.91 12.32
N GLY A 17 -9.51 8.34 12.09
CA GLY A 17 -8.78 7.52 13.05
C GLY A 17 -9.49 6.23 13.47
N ARG A 18 -10.62 5.88 12.83
CA ARG A 18 -11.44 4.72 13.21
C ARG A 18 -10.70 3.42 12.90
N LYS A 19 -10.74 2.52 13.86
CA LYS A 19 -10.15 1.18 13.73
C LYS A 19 -11.21 0.11 13.56
N MET A 20 -10.80 -1.03 13.00
CA MET A 20 -11.60 -2.25 12.91
C MET A 20 -10.75 -3.46 13.27
N LYS A 21 -11.40 -4.56 13.60
CA LYS A 21 -10.78 -5.88 13.66
C LYS A 21 -11.10 -6.60 12.34
N PRO A 22 -10.12 -6.86 11.46
CA PRO A 22 -10.38 -7.56 10.21
C PRO A 22 -10.99 -8.95 10.44
N GLN A 23 -12.09 -9.23 9.75
CA GLN A 23 -12.81 -10.51 9.77
C GLN A 23 -12.84 -11.17 8.40
N GLY A 24 -12.49 -10.43 7.35
CA GLY A 24 -12.44 -10.90 5.98
C GLY A 24 -11.76 -9.90 5.05
N ILE A 25 -11.74 -10.24 3.78
CA ILE A 25 -11.17 -9.42 2.71
C ILE A 25 -12.24 -9.23 1.63
N MET A 26 -12.40 -8.01 1.13
CA MET A 26 -13.28 -7.71 0.01
C MET A 26 -12.45 -7.27 -1.21
N VAL A 27 -12.57 -8.06 -2.27
CA VAL A 27 -11.89 -7.81 -3.55
C VAL A 27 -12.79 -6.92 -4.40
N HIS A 28 -12.25 -5.77 -4.81
CA HIS A 28 -12.89 -4.84 -5.72
C HIS A 28 -12.09 -4.68 -7.01
N SER A 29 -12.72 -4.06 -8.01
CA SER A 29 -12.03 -3.54 -9.18
C SER A 29 -12.55 -2.15 -9.52
N SER A 30 -11.67 -1.30 -10.05
CA SER A 30 -11.88 0.15 -10.06
C SER A 30 -13.03 0.66 -10.96
N GLY A 31 -13.62 -0.20 -11.79
CA GLY A 31 -14.68 0.16 -12.74
C GLY A 31 -14.28 1.24 -13.73
N SER A 32 -12.99 1.52 -13.88
CA SER A 32 -12.43 2.60 -14.66
C SER A 32 -11.33 2.06 -15.56
N ASN A 33 -11.40 2.36 -16.86
CA ASN A 33 -10.38 1.94 -17.83
C ASN A 33 -9.05 2.69 -17.63
N ASN A 34 -8.40 2.42 -16.49
CA ASN A 34 -7.10 2.99 -16.16
C ASN A 34 -6.27 2.04 -15.29
N PRO A 35 -5.32 1.28 -15.88
CA PRO A 35 -4.51 0.30 -15.14
C PRO A 35 -3.38 0.91 -14.31
N TRP A 36 -3.16 2.22 -14.37
CA TRP A 36 -2.02 2.88 -13.76
C TRP A 36 -2.32 3.32 -12.32
N LEU A 37 -1.47 2.92 -11.40
CA LEU A 37 -1.59 3.25 -9.98
C LEU A 37 -1.58 4.76 -9.71
N ASN A 38 -0.82 5.55 -10.48
CA ASN A 38 -0.78 7.01 -10.32
C ASN A 38 -2.13 7.70 -10.51
N ARG A 39 -3.13 7.03 -11.13
CA ARG A 39 -4.50 7.53 -11.22
C ARG A 39 -5.16 7.63 -9.84
N TYR A 40 -4.82 6.73 -8.93
CA TYR A 40 -5.45 6.56 -7.63
C TYR A 40 -4.54 6.92 -6.47
N VAL A 41 -3.25 6.67 -6.61
CA VAL A 41 -2.23 6.78 -5.56
C VAL A 41 -1.31 7.96 -5.86
N ALA A 42 -1.13 8.85 -4.89
CA ALA A 42 -0.24 10.00 -4.96
C ALA A 42 0.19 10.45 -3.54
N PRO A 43 1.28 11.20 -3.40
CA PRO A 43 2.15 11.77 -4.45
C PRO A 43 3.01 10.73 -5.16
N ASP A 44 3.65 11.13 -6.26
CA ASP A 44 4.67 10.31 -6.93
C ASP A 44 5.85 10.06 -5.97
N ASP A 45 6.14 8.80 -5.74
CA ASP A 45 7.26 8.33 -4.91
C ASP A 45 8.48 7.93 -5.78
N GLY A 46 8.40 8.21 -7.08
CA GLY A 46 9.39 7.88 -8.08
C GLY A 46 9.18 6.51 -8.74
N LEU A 47 8.14 5.75 -8.33
CA LEU A 47 7.70 4.50 -8.96
C LEU A 47 6.34 4.66 -9.65
N LEU A 48 5.46 5.46 -9.05
CA LEU A 48 4.10 5.68 -9.53
C LEU A 48 4.05 6.49 -10.83
N GLY A 49 4.94 7.46 -10.97
CA GLY A 49 4.82 8.48 -12.00
C GLY A 49 3.83 9.58 -11.62
N LYS A 50 3.89 10.69 -12.34
CA LYS A 50 3.12 11.90 -12.02
C LYS A 50 1.64 11.74 -12.35
N ASN A 51 0.76 11.98 -11.37
CA ASN A 51 -0.66 12.22 -11.63
C ASN A 51 -0.87 13.67 -12.10
N ARG A 52 -1.16 13.86 -13.39
CA ARG A 52 -1.31 15.20 -14.01
C ARG A 52 -2.67 15.84 -13.78
N TYR A 53 -3.66 15.06 -13.34
CA TYR A 53 -5.06 15.50 -13.24
C TYR A 53 -5.49 15.79 -11.80
N GLY A 54 -4.64 15.55 -10.81
CA GLY A 54 -4.98 15.76 -9.39
C GLY A 54 -6.17 14.93 -8.91
N ASN A 55 -6.50 13.83 -9.60
CA ASN A 55 -7.70 13.04 -9.35
C ASN A 55 -7.41 11.75 -8.53
N HIS A 56 -6.30 11.73 -7.81
CA HIS A 56 -5.94 10.66 -6.89
C HIS A 56 -6.79 10.66 -5.60
N TRP A 57 -6.71 9.59 -4.82
CA TRP A 57 -7.55 9.44 -3.63
C TRP A 57 -6.90 9.93 -2.32
N ASN A 58 -5.62 10.28 -2.33
CA ASN A 58 -4.95 10.90 -1.18
C ASN A 58 -5.26 12.40 -1.10
N GLN A 59 -6.51 12.73 -0.90
CA GLN A 59 -7.06 14.10 -0.72
C GLN A 59 -8.46 14.01 -0.14
N ALA A 60 -9.03 15.15 0.30
CA ALA A 60 -10.45 15.23 0.63
C ALA A 60 -11.30 14.92 -0.61
N MET A 61 -12.27 14.04 -0.47
CA MET A 61 -13.09 13.57 -1.58
C MET A 61 -14.57 13.67 -1.25
N ASN A 62 -15.34 14.39 -2.07
CA ASN A 62 -16.79 14.55 -1.91
C ASN A 62 -17.55 13.21 -1.90
N ARG A 63 -16.99 12.15 -2.47
CA ARG A 63 -17.63 10.83 -2.53
C ARG A 63 -17.38 9.94 -1.32
N HIS A 64 -16.59 10.37 -0.36
CA HIS A 64 -16.27 9.59 0.85
C HIS A 64 -15.85 8.15 0.54
N VAL A 65 -14.83 7.97 -0.31
CA VAL A 65 -14.31 6.66 -0.70
C VAL A 65 -12.87 6.46 -0.23
N CYS A 66 -12.57 5.24 0.18
CA CYS A 66 -11.24 4.87 0.64
C CYS A 66 -11.10 3.35 0.70
N VAL A 67 -10.00 2.83 0.19
CA VAL A 67 -9.65 1.40 0.26
C VAL A 67 -8.29 1.23 0.94
N HIS A 68 -8.01 0.00 1.38
CA HIS A 68 -6.76 -0.32 2.06
C HIS A 68 -5.59 -0.51 1.08
N GLY A 69 -5.87 -0.80 -0.18
CA GLY A 69 -4.84 -0.93 -1.19
C GLY A 69 -5.34 -0.83 -2.62
N PHE A 70 -4.41 -0.58 -3.53
CA PHE A 70 -4.61 -0.63 -4.97
C PHE A 70 -3.59 -1.57 -5.60
N ILE A 71 -4.03 -2.34 -6.61
CA ILE A 71 -3.18 -3.18 -7.44
C ILE A 71 -3.25 -2.67 -8.88
N GLY A 72 -2.10 -2.39 -9.49
CA GLY A 72 -2.05 -1.86 -10.85
C GLY A 72 -0.63 -1.65 -11.37
N LYS A 73 -0.50 -0.94 -12.50
CA LYS A 73 0.79 -0.65 -13.12
C LYS A 73 1.53 0.51 -12.45
N LEU A 74 2.82 0.33 -12.23
CA LEU A 74 3.80 1.38 -11.97
C LEU A 74 4.15 2.13 -13.27
N ALA A 75 4.89 3.23 -13.17
CA ALA A 75 5.31 4.03 -14.32
C ALA A 75 6.13 3.26 -15.36
N ASP A 76 6.85 2.21 -14.95
CA ASP A 76 7.62 1.32 -15.83
C ASP A 76 6.79 0.18 -16.44
N GLY A 77 5.49 0.08 -16.10
CA GLY A 77 4.57 -0.95 -16.57
C GLY A 77 4.59 -2.25 -15.77
N THR A 78 5.43 -2.39 -14.76
CA THR A 78 5.37 -3.52 -13.82
C THR A 78 4.13 -3.41 -12.93
N VAL A 79 3.63 -4.54 -12.42
CA VAL A 79 2.48 -4.56 -11.50
C VAL A 79 2.97 -4.50 -10.07
N ALA A 80 2.24 -3.75 -9.23
CA ALA A 80 2.51 -3.61 -7.81
C ALA A 80 1.21 -3.44 -7.02
N THR A 81 1.31 -3.70 -5.72
CA THR A 81 0.30 -3.36 -4.70
C THR A 81 0.76 -2.13 -3.94
N TYR A 82 -0.12 -1.14 -3.75
CA TYR A 82 0.08 -0.02 -2.82
C TYR A 82 -0.89 -0.12 -1.65
N GLN A 83 -0.36 -0.29 -0.43
CA GLN A 83 -1.15 -0.13 0.77
C GLN A 83 -1.43 1.36 0.98
N THR A 84 -2.71 1.73 1.08
CA THR A 84 -3.19 3.12 1.14
C THR A 84 -3.89 3.48 2.44
N LEU A 85 -4.33 2.48 3.21
CA LEU A 85 -4.75 2.59 4.61
C LEU A 85 -4.02 1.54 5.44
N LEU A 86 -3.92 1.75 6.76
CA LEU A 86 -3.55 0.68 7.68
C LEU A 86 -4.58 -0.45 7.57
N TRP A 87 -4.15 -1.69 7.56
CA TRP A 87 -5.03 -2.83 7.34
C TRP A 87 -6.14 -2.96 8.40
N ASP A 88 -5.92 -2.44 9.59
CA ASP A 88 -6.88 -2.38 10.70
C ASP A 88 -7.71 -1.09 10.75
N HIS A 89 -7.60 -0.22 9.75
CA HIS A 89 -8.38 1.00 9.66
C HIS A 89 -9.79 0.71 9.12
N PHE A 90 -10.82 1.39 9.65
CA PHE A 90 -12.15 1.35 9.06
C PHE A 90 -12.12 1.96 7.65
N GLY A 91 -12.56 1.23 6.63
CA GLY A 91 -12.55 1.69 5.24
C GLY A 91 -13.89 2.29 4.80
N TRP A 92 -13.91 2.97 3.64
CA TRP A 92 -15.14 3.46 3.00
C TRP A 92 -15.21 2.87 1.58
N HIS A 93 -15.33 1.54 1.47
CA HIS A 93 -15.23 0.84 0.19
C HIS A 93 -16.44 0.00 -0.16
N ALA A 94 -17.26 -0.40 0.83
CA ALA A 94 -18.32 -1.37 0.62
C ALA A 94 -19.73 -0.75 0.61
N GLY A 95 -19.88 0.48 1.09
CA GLY A 95 -21.22 1.11 1.22
C GLY A 95 -22.14 0.40 2.22
N GLY A 96 -21.58 -0.39 3.17
CA GLY A 96 -22.32 -1.15 4.17
C GLY A 96 -21.46 -1.55 5.36
N SER A 97 -21.91 -2.53 6.16
CA SER A 97 -21.21 -2.96 7.37
C SER A 97 -19.84 -3.60 7.10
N ALA A 98 -19.57 -4.07 5.89
CA ALA A 98 -18.27 -4.58 5.49
C ALA A 98 -17.16 -3.53 5.58
N ASN A 99 -17.48 -2.24 5.55
CA ASN A 99 -16.53 -1.16 5.82
C ASN A 99 -15.78 -1.29 7.16
N GLY A 100 -16.41 -1.90 8.16
CA GLY A 100 -15.87 -2.09 9.50
C GLY A 100 -15.39 -3.51 9.81
N THR A 101 -15.42 -4.41 8.84
CA THR A 101 -15.11 -5.83 9.05
C THR A 101 -14.19 -6.43 7.97
N HIS A 102 -14.14 -5.84 6.79
CA HIS A 102 -13.35 -6.37 5.67
C HIS A 102 -12.25 -5.39 5.24
N ILE A 103 -11.07 -5.94 4.99
CA ILE A 103 -10.01 -5.22 4.30
C ILE A 103 -10.39 -5.15 2.83
N GLY A 104 -10.64 -3.95 2.29
CA GLY A 104 -10.99 -3.77 0.88
C GLY A 104 -9.82 -3.27 0.07
N PHE A 105 -9.60 -3.82 -1.12
CA PHE A 105 -8.62 -3.30 -2.08
C PHE A 105 -9.19 -3.31 -3.50
N GLU A 106 -8.67 -2.42 -4.34
CA GLU A 106 -9.08 -2.22 -5.72
C GLU A 106 -8.04 -2.77 -6.71
N ILE A 107 -8.47 -3.57 -7.67
CA ILE A 107 -7.67 -3.95 -8.83
C ILE A 107 -7.96 -2.94 -9.94
N CYS A 108 -6.94 -2.21 -10.41
CA CYS A 108 -7.07 -1.24 -11.49
C CYS A 108 -7.42 -1.93 -12.80
N GLU A 109 -8.50 -1.54 -13.46
CA GLU A 109 -8.95 -2.14 -14.72
C GLU A 109 -8.29 -1.51 -15.93
N ASP A 110 -8.12 -2.29 -17.00
CA ASP A 110 -7.52 -1.90 -18.29
C ASP A 110 -8.53 -1.83 -19.44
N GLY A 111 -9.81 -1.67 -19.13
CA GLY A 111 -10.91 -1.83 -20.06
C GLY A 111 -11.30 -3.29 -20.31
N LEU A 112 -10.84 -4.20 -19.44
CA LEU A 112 -11.18 -5.63 -19.37
C LEU A 112 -10.72 -6.44 -20.60
N LYS A 113 -9.61 -6.04 -21.23
CA LYS A 113 -9.22 -6.54 -22.55
C LYS A 113 -7.93 -7.34 -22.58
N ASP A 114 -6.91 -6.95 -21.81
CA ASP A 114 -5.57 -7.55 -21.87
C ASP A 114 -5.43 -8.74 -20.92
N PRO A 115 -5.40 -10.00 -21.45
CA PRO A 115 -5.28 -11.18 -20.62
C PRO A 115 -3.91 -11.27 -19.91
N ALA A 116 -2.85 -10.70 -20.48
CA ALA A 116 -1.52 -10.69 -19.88
C ALA A 116 -1.47 -9.73 -18.68
N TYR A 117 -2.13 -8.58 -18.76
CA TYR A 117 -2.31 -7.68 -17.63
C TYR A 117 -3.17 -8.32 -16.55
N PHE A 118 -4.33 -8.88 -16.93
CA PHE A 118 -5.21 -9.56 -16.00
C PHE A 118 -4.47 -10.65 -15.20
N ALA A 119 -3.70 -11.51 -15.87
CA ALA A 119 -2.96 -12.57 -15.21
C ALA A 119 -2.01 -12.04 -14.12
N LYS A 120 -1.34 -10.92 -14.38
CA LYS A 120 -0.41 -10.29 -13.43
C LYS A 120 -1.13 -9.71 -12.22
N VAL A 121 -2.19 -8.93 -12.42
CA VAL A 121 -2.92 -8.30 -11.29
C VAL A 121 -3.73 -9.33 -10.51
N TYR A 122 -4.22 -10.37 -11.16
CA TYR A 122 -4.88 -11.49 -10.50
C TYR A 122 -3.91 -12.23 -9.58
N GLN A 123 -2.70 -12.57 -10.08
CA GLN A 123 -1.67 -13.21 -9.27
C GLN A 123 -1.26 -12.34 -8.08
N GLU A 124 -1.04 -11.04 -8.29
CA GLU A 124 -0.71 -10.08 -7.23
C GLU A 124 -1.82 -10.01 -6.18
N ALA A 125 -3.11 -10.04 -6.60
CA ALA A 125 -4.26 -10.07 -5.69
C ALA A 125 -4.34 -11.38 -4.88
N VAL A 126 -4.04 -12.53 -5.49
CA VAL A 126 -3.92 -13.82 -4.79
C VAL A 126 -2.85 -13.76 -3.72
N GLU A 127 -1.69 -13.21 -4.03
CA GLU A 127 -0.57 -13.05 -3.10
C GLU A 127 -0.91 -12.08 -1.95
N LEU A 128 -1.57 -10.96 -2.24
CA LEU A 128 -2.05 -10.02 -1.23
C LEU A 128 -3.06 -10.70 -0.28
N CYS A 129 -4.04 -11.45 -0.82
CA CYS A 129 -5.01 -12.15 0.01
C CYS A 129 -4.35 -13.22 0.88
N ALA A 130 -3.41 -14.00 0.35
CA ALA A 130 -2.67 -14.98 1.14
C ALA A 130 -1.86 -14.33 2.27
N TYR A 131 -1.20 -13.20 1.98
CA TYR A 131 -0.50 -12.39 2.95
C TYR A 131 -1.42 -11.92 4.09
N LEU A 132 -2.58 -11.31 3.75
CA LEU A 132 -3.54 -10.81 4.73
C LEU A 132 -4.21 -11.93 5.54
N CYS A 133 -4.46 -13.09 4.93
CA CYS A 133 -4.95 -14.27 5.62
C CYS A 133 -3.96 -14.73 6.70
N LYS A 134 -2.66 -14.78 6.41
CA LYS A 134 -1.64 -15.12 7.40
C LYS A 134 -1.49 -14.05 8.48
N LEU A 135 -1.51 -12.78 8.09
CA LEU A 135 -1.33 -11.64 9.02
C LEU A 135 -2.43 -11.59 10.08
N TYR A 136 -3.68 -11.84 9.69
CA TYR A 136 -4.85 -11.70 10.57
C TYR A 136 -5.50 -13.03 10.98
N GLY A 137 -4.95 -14.17 10.53
CA GLY A 137 -5.54 -15.48 10.81
C GLY A 137 -6.90 -15.67 10.13
N LEU A 138 -7.10 -15.09 8.93
CA LEU A 138 -8.36 -15.14 8.22
C LEU A 138 -8.49 -16.46 7.44
N ALA A 139 -9.69 -17.04 7.45
CA ALA A 139 -9.99 -18.18 6.62
C ALA A 139 -10.26 -17.77 5.17
N VAL A 140 -9.87 -18.58 4.21
CA VAL A 140 -10.01 -18.30 2.77
C VAL A 140 -11.47 -18.04 2.35
N ASN A 141 -12.45 -18.68 3.01
CA ASN A 141 -13.87 -18.47 2.75
C ASN A 141 -14.40 -17.09 3.22
N THR A 142 -13.61 -16.30 3.94
CA THR A 142 -13.92 -14.91 4.30
C THR A 142 -13.44 -13.91 3.24
N ILE A 143 -12.82 -14.40 2.17
CA ILE A 143 -12.49 -13.58 1.00
C ILE A 143 -13.73 -13.55 0.11
N ILE A 144 -14.26 -12.36 -0.10
CA ILE A 144 -15.48 -12.11 -0.91
C ILE A 144 -15.21 -11.01 -1.94
N CYS A 145 -16.06 -10.91 -2.94
CA CYS A 145 -16.12 -9.74 -3.80
C CYS A 145 -17.31 -8.84 -3.42
N HIS A 146 -17.41 -7.66 -4.05
CA HIS A 146 -18.48 -6.71 -3.72
C HIS A 146 -19.87 -7.30 -3.94
N SER A 147 -20.11 -7.99 -5.07
CA SER A 147 -21.40 -8.63 -5.36
C SER A 147 -21.77 -9.73 -4.35
N GLU A 148 -20.81 -10.51 -3.86
CA GLU A 148 -21.05 -11.48 -2.77
C GLU A 148 -21.37 -10.76 -1.45
N GLY A 149 -20.72 -9.63 -1.18
CA GLY A 149 -21.04 -8.77 -0.02
C GLY A 149 -22.45 -8.19 -0.09
N HIS A 150 -22.89 -7.77 -1.28
CA HIS A 150 -24.27 -7.34 -1.50
C HIS A 150 -25.27 -8.47 -1.25
N ALA A 151 -25.01 -9.66 -1.80
CA ALA A 151 -25.87 -10.83 -1.57
C ALA A 151 -25.99 -11.22 -0.10
N ARG A 152 -24.95 -10.91 0.71
CA ARG A 152 -24.94 -11.10 2.18
C ARG A 152 -25.56 -9.93 2.96
N GLY A 153 -26.01 -8.85 2.31
CA GLY A 153 -26.59 -7.66 2.94
C GLY A 153 -25.56 -6.78 3.70
N ILE A 154 -24.25 -6.91 3.41
CA ILE A 154 -23.18 -6.17 4.07
C ILE A 154 -22.48 -5.14 3.18
N ALA A 155 -22.86 -5.07 1.90
CA ALA A 155 -22.33 -4.11 0.93
C ALA A 155 -23.43 -3.56 0.02
N SER A 156 -23.16 -2.42 -0.62
CA SER A 156 -24.02 -1.84 -1.66
C SER A 156 -24.02 -2.70 -2.93
N ASN A 157 -24.96 -2.42 -3.85
CA ASN A 157 -25.07 -3.19 -5.08
C ASN A 157 -24.06 -2.75 -6.13
N HIS A 158 -22.95 -3.51 -6.25
CA HIS A 158 -21.94 -3.36 -7.30
C HIS A 158 -21.52 -4.73 -7.83
N GLY A 159 -21.16 -4.79 -9.12
CA GLY A 159 -20.87 -6.06 -9.81
C GLY A 159 -19.39 -6.49 -9.81
N ASP A 160 -18.51 -5.73 -9.18
CA ASP A 160 -17.08 -6.01 -9.13
C ASP A 160 -16.81 -7.19 -8.15
N VAL A 161 -15.97 -8.12 -8.52
CA VAL A 161 -15.11 -8.24 -9.73
C VAL A 161 -15.77 -9.13 -10.82
N MET A 162 -17.04 -9.53 -10.64
CA MET A 162 -17.70 -10.56 -11.45
C MET A 162 -18.02 -10.12 -12.89
N HIS A 163 -17.94 -8.84 -13.20
CA HIS A 163 -18.01 -8.35 -14.59
C HIS A 163 -16.69 -8.54 -15.37
N TRP A 164 -15.59 -8.82 -14.68
CA TRP A 164 -14.24 -8.95 -15.26
C TRP A 164 -13.68 -10.38 -15.20
N PHE A 165 -13.64 -11.01 -14.03
CA PHE A 165 -13.02 -12.34 -13.82
C PHE A 165 -13.52 -13.42 -14.80
N PRO A 166 -14.85 -13.56 -15.07
CA PRO A 166 -15.36 -14.57 -16.01
C PRO A 166 -14.85 -14.39 -17.44
N LYS A 167 -14.50 -13.17 -17.87
CA LYS A 167 -13.92 -12.93 -19.20
C LYS A 167 -12.57 -13.60 -19.39
N HIS A 168 -11.89 -13.93 -18.29
CA HIS A 168 -10.60 -14.61 -18.25
C HIS A 168 -10.69 -16.02 -17.64
N GLY A 169 -11.90 -16.61 -17.61
CA GLY A 169 -12.11 -17.98 -17.10
C GLY A 169 -11.92 -18.12 -15.59
N LYS A 170 -12.04 -17.00 -14.83
CA LYS A 170 -11.90 -16.98 -13.37
C LYS A 170 -13.22 -16.68 -12.69
N SER A 171 -13.34 -17.11 -11.43
CA SER A 171 -14.45 -16.83 -10.52
C SER A 171 -13.92 -16.57 -9.12
N MET A 172 -14.78 -16.18 -8.18
CA MET A 172 -14.36 -16.07 -6.78
C MET A 172 -14.02 -17.43 -6.18
N ASP A 173 -14.61 -18.54 -6.66
CA ASP A 173 -14.25 -19.89 -6.19
C ASP A 173 -12.84 -20.29 -6.68
N THR A 174 -12.51 -20.02 -7.96
CA THR A 174 -11.15 -20.24 -8.45
C THR A 174 -10.15 -19.33 -7.76
N PHE A 175 -10.52 -18.09 -7.48
CA PHE A 175 -9.67 -17.13 -6.76
C PHE A 175 -9.35 -17.65 -5.34
N ARG A 176 -10.37 -18.05 -4.58
CA ARG A 176 -10.17 -18.66 -3.25
C ARG A 176 -9.35 -19.94 -3.28
N ALA A 177 -9.55 -20.78 -4.30
CA ALA A 177 -8.73 -22.00 -4.48
C ALA A 177 -7.26 -21.67 -4.75
N ASP A 178 -6.97 -20.66 -5.59
CA ASP A 178 -5.60 -20.21 -5.88
C ASP A 178 -4.94 -19.62 -4.61
N VAL A 179 -5.67 -18.82 -3.79
CA VAL A 179 -5.19 -18.33 -2.49
C VAL A 179 -4.89 -19.49 -1.53
N LYS A 180 -5.79 -20.47 -1.43
CA LYS A 180 -5.60 -21.65 -0.58
C LYS A 180 -4.35 -22.42 -0.97
N LYS A 181 -4.18 -22.69 -2.26
CA LYS A 181 -2.99 -23.38 -2.81
C LYS A 181 -1.69 -22.64 -2.43
N LEU A 182 -1.69 -21.32 -2.53
CA LEU A 182 -0.54 -20.50 -2.17
C LEU A 182 -0.24 -20.54 -0.67
N LEU A 183 -1.27 -20.54 0.18
CA LEU A 183 -1.11 -20.68 1.64
C LEU A 183 -0.53 -22.06 2.03
N GLU A 184 -0.97 -23.12 1.35
CA GLU A 184 -0.51 -24.51 1.58
C GLU A 184 0.93 -24.73 1.10
N SER A 185 1.41 -23.98 0.08
CA SER A 185 2.79 -24.09 -0.41
C SER A 185 3.86 -23.61 0.58
N GLY A 186 3.46 -22.89 1.63
CA GLY A 186 4.38 -22.34 2.63
C GLY A 186 5.25 -21.17 2.16
N THR A 187 5.16 -20.75 0.90
CA THR A 187 6.02 -19.72 0.29
C THR A 187 5.65 -18.28 0.67
N VAL A 188 4.49 -18.06 1.27
CA VAL A 188 4.12 -16.74 1.80
C VAL A 188 4.70 -16.61 3.20
N GLU A 189 5.80 -15.88 3.36
CA GLU A 189 6.24 -15.47 4.69
C GLU A 189 5.28 -14.40 5.23
N PRO A 190 4.74 -14.57 6.45
CA PRO A 190 4.10 -13.44 7.11
C PRO A 190 5.19 -12.38 7.35
N PRO A 191 4.92 -11.09 7.13
CA PRO A 191 5.82 -10.08 7.64
C PRO A 191 5.98 -10.30 9.14
N ALA A 192 7.16 -9.99 9.66
CA ALA A 192 7.33 -9.83 11.09
C ALA A 192 6.13 -9.00 11.59
N LYS A 193 5.41 -9.50 12.61
CA LYS A 193 4.19 -8.86 13.12
C LYS A 193 4.40 -7.36 13.14
N GLU A 194 3.65 -6.62 12.32
CA GLU A 194 3.48 -5.20 12.58
C GLU A 194 2.81 -5.16 13.96
N GLU A 195 3.57 -4.81 15.00
CA GLU A 195 2.98 -4.42 16.26
C GLU A 195 1.94 -3.34 15.93
N PRO A 196 0.75 -3.35 16.60
CA PRO A 196 -0.23 -2.30 16.38
C PRO A 196 0.53 -0.99 16.57
N ALA A 197 0.72 -0.24 15.51
CA ALA A 197 1.30 1.08 15.59
C ALA A 197 0.34 1.86 16.49
N GLU A 198 0.72 2.02 17.75
CA GLU A 198 0.21 3.15 18.52
C GLU A 198 0.37 4.35 17.61
N ASN A 199 -0.73 5.03 17.35
CA ASN A 199 -0.76 6.20 16.49
C ASN A 199 0.22 7.21 17.13
N PRO A 200 1.49 7.32 16.70
CA PRO A 200 2.34 8.35 17.24
C PRO A 200 1.68 9.65 16.86
N ALA A 201 1.51 10.54 17.80
CA ALA A 201 1.11 11.91 17.54
C ALA A 201 1.94 12.39 16.32
N PRO A 202 1.35 13.09 15.34
CA PRO A 202 2.03 13.40 14.08
C PRO A 202 3.40 14.03 14.39
N VAL A 203 4.47 13.29 14.07
CA VAL A 203 5.83 13.74 14.34
C VAL A 203 6.09 14.93 13.44
N LYS A 204 6.24 16.11 14.03
CA LYS A 204 6.61 17.30 13.28
C LYS A 204 8.03 17.12 12.75
N LEU A 205 8.17 17.04 11.44
CA LEU A 205 9.46 16.95 10.78
C LEU A 205 10.09 18.35 10.67
N ASP A 206 11.39 18.43 10.96
CA ASP A 206 12.14 19.62 10.65
C ASP A 206 12.26 19.81 9.13
N GLY A 207 12.12 21.04 8.62
CA GLY A 207 12.31 21.33 7.20
C GLY A 207 13.79 21.17 6.80
N ALA A 208 14.05 20.61 5.62
CA ALA A 208 15.40 20.55 5.07
C ALA A 208 15.88 21.97 4.70
N LYS A 209 17.15 22.27 5.03
CA LYS A 209 17.75 23.59 4.83
C LYS A 209 18.44 23.76 3.47
N SER A 210 18.72 22.65 2.77
CA SER A 210 19.52 22.66 1.54
C SER A 210 18.99 21.62 0.52
N PHE A 211 19.32 21.87 -0.75
CA PHE A 211 18.97 20.97 -1.85
C PHE A 211 20.15 20.80 -2.79
N SER A 212 20.39 19.56 -3.27
CA SER A 212 21.39 19.25 -4.29
C SER A 212 20.94 18.06 -5.14
N THR A 213 20.98 18.22 -6.45
CA THR A 213 20.69 17.13 -7.40
C THR A 213 21.69 15.97 -7.29
N ALA A 214 22.94 16.25 -6.92
CA ALA A 214 23.95 15.23 -6.71
C ALA A 214 23.62 14.26 -5.57
N LYS A 215 22.82 14.70 -4.60
CA LYS A 215 22.33 13.88 -3.48
C LYS A 215 21.06 13.09 -3.80
N LYS A 216 20.44 13.29 -4.96
CA LYS A 216 19.32 12.46 -5.40
C LYS A 216 19.77 11.04 -5.69
N GLY A 217 18.96 10.07 -5.31
CA GLY A 217 19.21 8.67 -5.62
C GLY A 217 18.67 7.70 -4.59
N LYS A 218 18.94 6.43 -4.84
CA LYS A 218 18.76 5.36 -3.87
C LYS A 218 20.04 5.21 -3.07
N TYR A 219 19.87 4.89 -1.80
CA TYR A 219 20.97 4.64 -0.88
C TYR A 219 20.68 3.36 -0.11
N ARG A 220 21.72 2.59 0.14
CA ARG A 220 21.70 1.40 0.99
C ARG A 220 22.20 1.75 2.38
N VAL A 221 21.48 1.33 3.41
CA VAL A 221 21.95 1.42 4.80
C VAL A 221 23.18 0.53 4.96
N ASN A 222 24.28 1.12 5.43
CA ASN A 222 25.56 0.45 5.69
C ASN A 222 26.19 1.06 6.94
N SER A 223 25.75 0.62 8.12
CA SER A 223 26.21 1.07 9.42
C SER A 223 27.05 -0.01 10.09
N SER A 224 28.13 0.38 10.81
CA SER A 224 28.94 -0.53 11.65
C SER A 224 28.11 -1.25 12.72
N ASP A 225 27.03 -0.61 13.19
CA ASP A 225 26.18 -1.11 14.27
C ASP A 225 25.04 -2.02 13.75
N GLY A 226 25.04 -2.32 12.45
CA GLY A 226 24.03 -3.19 11.81
C GLY A 226 22.69 -2.52 11.54
N THR A 227 22.45 -1.30 12.06
CA THR A 227 21.19 -0.56 11.89
C THR A 227 21.44 0.95 11.73
N LEU A 228 20.47 1.65 11.13
CA LEU A 228 20.46 3.10 11.01
C LEU A 228 19.10 3.68 11.40
N ASN A 229 19.12 4.73 12.21
CA ASN A 229 17.94 5.41 12.66
C ASN A 229 17.46 6.49 11.68
N LEU A 230 16.18 6.47 11.35
CA LEU A 230 15.44 7.55 10.69
C LEU A 230 14.84 8.47 11.76
N ARG A 231 15.08 9.77 11.67
CA ARG A 231 14.71 10.73 12.72
C ARG A 231 13.89 11.90 12.18
N SER A 232 13.16 12.58 13.05
CA SER A 232 12.31 13.74 12.69
C SER A 232 13.06 14.99 12.25
N GLY A 233 14.38 15.05 12.50
CA GLY A 233 15.25 16.18 12.16
C GLY A 233 16.69 15.74 12.00
N ALA A 234 17.53 16.68 11.57
CA ALA A 234 18.96 16.50 11.36
C ALA A 234 19.73 16.58 12.69
N GLY A 235 19.75 15.49 13.46
CA GLY A 235 20.44 15.38 14.74
C GLY A 235 20.17 14.05 15.44
N ALA A 236 21.16 13.58 16.19
CA ALA A 236 21.03 12.34 16.98
C ALA A 236 20.08 12.47 18.17
N ASP A 237 19.79 13.68 18.60
CA ASP A 237 18.84 14.07 19.64
C ASP A 237 17.39 14.13 19.15
N LYS A 238 17.16 14.06 17.85
CA LYS A 238 15.84 14.16 17.25
C LYS A 238 15.03 12.88 17.44
N HIS A 239 13.70 13.05 17.50
CA HIS A 239 12.77 11.94 17.70
C HIS A 239 13.03 10.79 16.70
N LEU A 240 13.10 9.57 17.21
CA LEU A 240 13.25 8.35 16.42
C LEU A 240 11.92 8.01 15.75
N ILE A 241 11.94 7.86 14.42
CA ILE A 241 10.77 7.47 13.62
C ILE A 241 10.83 5.98 13.29
N GLU A 242 12.02 5.49 12.88
CA GLU A 242 12.22 4.11 12.42
C GLU A 242 13.68 3.71 12.64
N THR A 243 13.92 2.43 12.95
CA THR A 243 15.26 1.82 12.92
C THR A 243 15.31 0.83 11.76
N MET A 244 16.25 1.03 10.84
CA MET A 244 16.39 0.26 9.60
C MET A 244 17.63 -0.63 9.66
N PRO A 245 17.54 -1.94 9.35
CA PRO A 245 18.71 -2.81 9.28
C PRO A 245 19.60 -2.49 8.08
N ASN A 246 20.86 -2.93 8.14
CA ASN A 246 21.78 -2.87 7.01
C ASN A 246 21.17 -3.57 5.78
N GLY A 247 21.44 -3.03 4.59
CA GLY A 247 20.86 -3.49 3.35
C GLY A 247 19.52 -2.81 2.99
N THR A 248 18.83 -2.16 3.95
CA THR A 248 17.60 -1.41 3.66
C THR A 248 17.88 -0.32 2.62
N ILE A 249 17.02 -0.22 1.62
CA ILE A 249 17.10 0.83 0.59
C ILE A 249 16.21 2.00 1.00
N VAL A 250 16.80 3.20 1.00
CA VAL A 250 16.10 4.47 1.20
C VAL A 250 16.26 5.36 -0.03
N ARG A 251 15.33 6.28 -0.24
CA ARG A 251 15.38 7.23 -1.37
C ARG A 251 15.56 8.65 -0.87
N CYS A 252 16.60 9.34 -1.36
CA CYS A 252 16.82 10.77 -1.17
C CYS A 252 16.39 11.55 -2.41
N TYR A 253 15.55 12.55 -2.24
CA TYR A 253 15.09 13.45 -3.31
C TYR A 253 15.96 14.71 -3.48
N GLY A 254 17.12 14.72 -2.83
CA GLY A 254 18.09 15.80 -2.91
C GLY A 254 18.04 16.80 -1.77
N TYR A 255 17.12 16.63 -0.83
CA TYR A 255 17.00 17.50 0.35
C TYR A 255 17.91 17.01 1.48
N TYR A 256 18.56 17.95 2.19
CA TYR A 256 19.49 17.64 3.29
C TYR A 256 19.66 18.81 4.26
N THR A 257 20.27 18.52 5.41
CA THR A 257 20.71 19.53 6.38
C THR A 257 22.05 19.07 6.97
N GLY A 258 23.14 19.78 6.68
CA GLY A 258 24.49 19.33 7.03
C GLY A 258 24.78 17.96 6.43
N ASP A 259 25.20 17.00 7.25
CA ASP A 259 25.48 15.62 6.83
C ASP A 259 24.25 14.71 6.83
N TRP A 260 23.09 15.23 7.17
CA TRP A 260 21.85 14.45 7.26
C TRP A 260 21.05 14.54 5.97
N LEU A 261 20.83 13.40 5.30
CA LEU A 261 19.98 13.31 4.13
C LEU A 261 18.52 13.17 4.55
N TYR A 262 17.62 13.94 3.92
CA TYR A 262 16.20 13.76 4.04
C TYR A 262 15.77 12.64 3.09
N VAL A 263 15.30 11.54 3.64
CA VAL A 263 15.03 10.31 2.89
C VAL A 263 13.63 9.79 3.15
N VAL A 264 13.19 8.89 2.27
CA VAL A 264 12.00 8.06 2.43
C VAL A 264 12.48 6.62 2.59
N SER A 265 12.07 5.94 3.66
CA SER A 265 12.40 4.54 3.92
C SER A 265 11.57 3.58 3.06
N ALA A 266 11.91 2.31 3.05
CA ALA A 266 11.13 1.26 2.39
C ALA A 266 9.71 1.13 2.99
N ALA A 267 9.53 1.44 4.28
CA ALA A 267 8.23 1.50 4.94
C ALA A 267 7.42 2.77 4.61
N GLY A 268 7.96 3.69 3.78
CA GLY A 268 7.32 4.94 3.40
C GLY A 268 7.46 6.08 4.43
N ASN A 269 8.19 5.85 5.53
CA ASN A 269 8.44 6.89 6.53
C ASN A 269 9.43 7.92 6.01
N LYS A 270 9.16 9.20 6.30
CA LYS A 270 10.01 10.34 5.92
C LYS A 270 10.80 10.84 7.11
N GLY A 271 12.05 11.21 6.89
CA GLY A 271 12.89 11.75 7.96
C GLY A 271 14.34 11.92 7.53
N TYR A 272 15.20 12.03 8.52
CA TYR A 272 16.62 12.29 8.34
C TYR A 272 17.45 11.08 8.76
N CYS A 273 18.41 10.71 7.89
CA CYS A 273 19.47 9.75 8.18
C CYS A 273 20.83 10.41 7.99
N HIS A 274 21.78 10.07 8.83
CA HIS A 274 23.15 10.56 8.68
C HIS A 274 23.81 9.93 7.45
N GLY A 275 24.32 10.77 6.55
CA GLY A 275 24.84 10.36 5.25
C GLY A 275 26.04 9.42 5.29
N ALA A 276 26.85 9.47 6.36
CA ALA A 276 28.02 8.58 6.54
C ALA A 276 27.63 7.09 6.60
N TYR A 277 26.39 6.76 6.92
CA TYR A 277 25.88 5.38 7.00
C TYR A 277 24.99 4.99 5.80
N LEU A 278 25.08 5.76 4.71
CA LEU A 278 24.31 5.57 3.50
C LEU A 278 25.23 5.47 2.28
N GLU A 279 25.24 4.31 1.65
CA GLU A 279 25.96 4.05 0.41
C GLU A 279 25.04 4.30 -0.79
N LYS A 280 25.48 5.15 -1.73
CA LYS A 280 24.68 5.42 -2.95
C LYS A 280 24.72 4.22 -3.89
N VAL A 281 23.54 3.78 -4.38
CA VAL A 281 23.37 2.61 -5.25
C VAL A 281 22.62 2.96 -6.52
#